data_4b323843edbe9217fd10b17ab639111e
#
_entry.id   4b323843edbe9217fd10b17ab639111e
#
_cell.length_a   1.000
_cell.length_b   1.000
_cell.length_c   1.000
_cell.angle_alpha   90.00
_cell.angle_beta   90.00
_cell.angle_gamma   90.00
#
_symmetry.space_group_name_H-M   'P 1'
#
loop_
_entity.id
_entity.type
_entity.pdbx_description
1 polymer ?
#
loop_
_entity_poly.entity_id
_entity_poly.type
_entity_poly.pdbx_seq_one_letter_code
_entity_poly.pdbx_strand_id
1 'polypeptide(L)'
;MFIATDTHRYLGKVVGSGQCMALVQLVDPGVPHSSKLRQGIRARGADLPPGTVIATFNSEGRYDNKTDGSSHIAILLEQLDDGLRVIDQWVLHPVAERIIRFKAGAGPACDDGDRFCVVEAVES
;
A
#
# COMPACT_ATOMS: atom_id res chain seq x y z
N MET A 1 7.45 10.78 -0.58
CA MET A 1 7.00 9.74 0.38
C MET A 1 5.84 10.30 1.18
N PHE A 2 4.84 9.47 1.41
CA PHE A 2 3.65 9.86 2.18
C PHE A 2 3.62 9.06 3.48
N ILE A 3 3.32 9.73 4.58
CA ILE A 3 3.21 9.09 5.90
C ILE A 3 1.85 9.42 6.48
N ALA A 4 1.00 8.37 6.59
CA ALA A 4 -0.33 8.50 7.14
C ALA A 4 -0.28 8.49 8.67
N THR A 5 -1.19 9.21 9.30
CA THR A 5 -1.37 9.21 10.73
C THR A 5 -2.77 8.72 11.07
N ASP A 6 -2.98 8.33 12.34
CA ASP A 6 -4.30 7.92 12.82
C ASP A 6 -4.89 6.74 12.03
N THR A 7 -4.01 5.81 11.65
CA THR A 7 -4.33 4.75 10.69
C THR A 7 -5.32 3.71 11.23
N HIS A 8 -5.40 3.52 12.55
CA HIS A 8 -6.27 2.52 13.18
C HIS A 8 -7.71 2.99 13.38
N ARG A 9 -8.00 4.25 13.06
CA ARG A 9 -9.32 4.86 13.29
C ARG A 9 -10.45 4.12 12.58
N TYR A 10 -10.17 3.50 11.44
CA TYR A 10 -11.17 2.89 10.58
C TYR A 10 -11.18 1.35 10.63
N LEU A 11 -10.45 0.73 11.57
CA LEU A 11 -10.44 -0.73 11.69
C LEU A 11 -11.85 -1.30 11.76
N GLY A 12 -12.11 -2.34 10.97
CA GLY A 12 -13.40 -3.01 10.90
C GLY A 12 -14.45 -2.31 10.05
N LYS A 13 -14.13 -1.14 9.49
CA LYS A 13 -15.05 -0.36 8.66
C LYS A 13 -14.71 -0.51 7.19
N VAL A 14 -15.70 -0.29 6.33
CA VAL A 14 -15.49 -0.11 4.89
C VAL A 14 -15.55 1.38 4.62
N VAL A 15 -14.49 1.94 4.04
CA VAL A 15 -14.40 3.38 3.78
C VAL A 15 -14.44 3.67 2.28
N GLY A 16 -15.11 4.78 1.93
CA GLY A 16 -15.26 5.21 0.54
C GLY A 16 -15.86 4.10 -0.32
N SER A 17 -15.24 3.87 -1.47
CA SER A 17 -15.66 2.83 -2.42
C SER A 17 -15.34 1.40 -1.94
N GLY A 18 -14.63 1.22 -0.83
CA GLY A 18 -14.15 -0.07 -0.35
C GLY A 18 -12.84 -0.52 -1.01
N GLN A 19 -12.31 0.24 -1.94
CA GLN A 19 -11.03 -0.07 -2.58
C GLN A 19 -9.84 0.42 -1.75
N CYS A 20 -8.66 -0.14 -2.00
CA CYS A 20 -7.46 0.17 -1.23
C CYS A 20 -7.07 1.66 -1.30
N MET A 21 -7.20 2.29 -2.47
CA MET A 21 -6.91 3.72 -2.63
C MET A 21 -7.83 4.60 -1.77
N ALA A 22 -9.09 4.20 -1.60
CA ALA A 22 -10.05 4.99 -0.83
C ALA A 22 -9.62 5.14 0.63
N LEU A 23 -9.10 4.07 1.25
CA LEU A 23 -8.57 4.13 2.60
C LEU A 23 -7.38 5.08 2.68
N VAL A 24 -6.41 4.91 1.79
CA VAL A 24 -5.17 5.69 1.82
C VAL A 24 -5.47 7.18 1.65
N GLN A 25 -6.32 7.54 0.71
CA GLN A 25 -6.68 8.94 0.47
C GLN A 25 -7.51 9.55 1.60
N LEU A 26 -8.23 8.73 2.36
CA LEU A 26 -8.99 9.21 3.51
C LEU A 26 -8.05 9.53 4.69
N VAL A 27 -7.09 8.65 4.98
CA VAL A 27 -6.15 8.86 6.10
C VAL A 27 -5.03 9.82 5.77
N ASP A 28 -4.71 9.97 4.48
CA ASP A 28 -3.74 10.96 4.01
C ASP A 28 -4.26 11.67 2.76
N PRO A 29 -5.02 12.76 2.93
CA PRO A 29 -5.55 13.51 1.78
C PRO A 29 -4.48 14.12 0.86
N GLY A 30 -3.21 14.15 1.29
CA GLY A 30 -2.08 14.57 0.45
C GLY A 30 -1.73 13.58 -0.65
N VAL A 31 -2.19 12.32 -0.55
CA VAL A 31 -1.95 11.32 -1.58
C VAL A 31 -2.80 11.66 -2.81
N PRO A 32 -2.17 11.91 -3.98
CA PRO A 32 -2.90 12.32 -5.16
C PRO A 32 -3.62 11.14 -5.85
N HIS A 33 -4.30 11.42 -6.94
CA HIS A 33 -4.93 10.40 -7.77
C HIS A 33 -3.93 9.32 -8.16
N SER A 34 -4.41 8.08 -8.27
CA SER A 34 -3.56 6.90 -8.56
C SER A 34 -2.67 7.07 -9.78
N SER A 35 -3.13 7.79 -10.81
CA SER A 35 -2.35 8.04 -12.03
C SER A 35 -1.07 8.85 -11.79
N LYS A 36 -0.98 9.57 -10.67
CA LYS A 36 0.19 10.39 -10.33
C LYS A 36 1.19 9.67 -9.42
N LEU A 37 0.89 8.46 -8.99
CA LEU A 37 1.78 7.70 -8.13
C LEU A 37 2.95 7.12 -8.91
N ARG A 38 4.13 7.16 -8.29
CA ARG A 38 5.37 6.64 -8.89
C ARG A 38 6.11 5.79 -7.89
N GLN A 39 6.85 4.83 -8.40
CA GLN A 39 7.61 3.88 -7.60
C GLN A 39 8.80 4.58 -6.93
N GLY A 40 8.85 4.48 -5.60
CA GLY A 40 10.00 4.86 -4.80
C GLY A 40 10.89 3.66 -4.49
N ILE A 41 11.66 3.77 -3.39
CA ILE A 41 12.54 2.68 -2.97
C ILE A 41 11.73 1.46 -2.53
N ARG A 42 12.37 0.29 -2.59
CA ARG A 42 11.79 -0.97 -2.14
C ARG A 42 11.51 -0.93 -0.64
N ALA A 43 10.35 -1.39 -0.21
CA ALA A 43 9.98 -1.38 1.20
C ALA A 43 10.81 -2.35 2.02
N ARG A 44 11.00 -3.59 1.51
CA ARG A 44 11.83 -4.58 2.20
C ARG A 44 13.28 -4.11 2.30
N GLY A 45 13.81 -4.13 3.51
CA GLY A 45 15.19 -3.71 3.79
C GLY A 45 15.36 -2.20 4.02
N ALA A 46 14.32 -1.40 3.84
CA ALA A 46 14.38 0.04 4.09
C ALA A 46 13.96 0.35 5.54
N ASP A 47 14.57 1.37 6.11
CA ASP A 47 14.18 1.88 7.44
C ASP A 47 13.08 2.93 7.25
N LEU A 48 11.83 2.49 7.39
CA LEU A 48 10.65 3.33 7.12
C LEU A 48 9.83 3.51 8.40
N PRO A 49 9.37 4.75 8.68
CA PRO A 49 8.52 4.99 9.84
C PRO A 49 7.14 4.35 9.67
N PRO A 50 6.46 4.00 10.78
CA PRO A 50 5.07 3.57 10.72
C PRO A 50 4.20 4.63 10.02
N GLY A 51 3.25 4.17 9.21
CA GLY A 51 2.39 5.05 8.44
C GLY A 51 2.85 5.29 7.01
N THR A 52 4.05 4.83 6.65
CA THR A 52 4.55 4.98 5.27
C THR A 52 3.61 4.30 4.29
N VAL A 53 3.18 5.04 3.27
CA VAL A 53 2.33 4.50 2.21
C VAL A 53 3.21 3.72 1.23
N ILE A 54 2.82 2.47 0.99
CA ILE A 54 3.53 1.55 0.09
C ILE A 54 2.56 0.97 -0.94
N ALA A 55 3.08 0.58 -2.09
CA ALA A 55 2.25 0.01 -3.16
C ALA A 55 3.07 -0.89 -4.07
N THR A 56 2.36 -1.70 -4.85
CA THR A 56 2.93 -2.40 -5.99
C THR A 56 2.97 -1.47 -7.20
N PHE A 57 3.90 -1.71 -8.12
CA PHE A 57 4.05 -0.89 -9.32
C PHE A 57 4.29 -1.80 -10.53
N ASN A 58 3.98 -1.29 -11.72
CA ASN A 58 4.26 -1.99 -12.96
C ASN A 58 5.73 -1.81 -13.39
N SER A 59 6.12 -2.40 -14.51
CA SER A 59 7.50 -2.34 -15.02
C SER A 59 7.96 -0.93 -15.38
N GLU A 60 7.03 0.01 -15.53
CA GLU A 60 7.34 1.42 -15.82
C GLU A 60 7.37 2.28 -14.54
N GLY A 61 7.21 1.67 -13.37
CA GLY A 61 7.20 2.37 -12.10
C GLY A 61 5.92 3.14 -11.83
N ARG A 62 4.81 2.74 -12.44
CA ARG A 62 3.50 3.38 -12.28
C ARG A 62 2.52 2.48 -11.56
N TYR A 63 1.57 3.10 -10.88
CA TYR A 63 0.50 2.38 -10.19
C TYR A 63 -0.70 2.21 -11.14
N ASP A 64 -0.99 0.96 -11.51
CA ASP A 64 -2.04 0.66 -12.49
C ASP A 64 -3.46 0.69 -11.91
N ASN A 65 -3.60 0.57 -10.59
CA ASN A 65 -4.90 0.50 -9.91
C ASN A 65 -5.83 -0.58 -10.47
N LYS A 66 -5.25 -1.74 -10.79
CA LYS A 66 -6.00 -2.90 -11.32
C LYS A 66 -6.60 -3.74 -10.20
N THR A 67 -7.60 -4.54 -10.54
CA THR A 67 -8.28 -5.44 -9.60
C THR A 67 -7.96 -6.92 -9.84
N ASP A 68 -6.94 -7.21 -10.64
CA ASP A 68 -6.53 -8.56 -11.01
C ASP A 68 -5.46 -9.18 -10.10
N GLY A 69 -5.15 -8.52 -8.97
CA GLY A 69 -4.10 -8.95 -8.05
C GLY A 69 -2.72 -8.37 -8.35
N SER A 70 -2.57 -7.55 -9.40
CA SER A 70 -1.29 -6.91 -9.73
C SER A 70 -1.09 -5.57 -9.04
N SER A 71 -2.15 -4.93 -8.55
CA SER A 71 -2.12 -3.61 -7.93
C SER A 71 -2.66 -3.64 -6.52
N HIS A 72 -1.92 -3.05 -5.58
CA HIS A 72 -2.39 -2.85 -4.22
C HIS A 72 -1.62 -1.71 -3.58
N ILE A 73 -2.30 -0.93 -2.75
CA ILE A 73 -1.70 0.14 -1.94
C ILE A 73 -2.10 -0.11 -0.49
N ALA A 74 -1.16 0.12 0.41
CA ALA A 74 -1.35 -0.16 1.83
C ALA A 74 -0.57 0.83 2.69
N ILE A 75 -0.84 0.81 3.98
CA ILE A 75 -0.13 1.63 4.95
C ILE A 75 0.76 0.72 5.78
N LEU A 76 2.07 0.92 5.70
CA LEU A 76 3.05 0.12 6.43
C LEU A 76 3.01 0.48 7.91
N LEU A 77 2.90 -0.52 8.77
CA LEU A 77 3.01 -0.36 10.22
C LEU A 77 4.41 -0.73 10.71
N GLU A 78 4.93 -1.88 10.27
CA GLU A 78 6.30 -2.29 10.57
C GLU A 78 6.79 -3.35 9.59
N GLN A 79 8.08 -3.47 9.45
CA GLN A 79 8.71 -4.56 8.72
C GLN A 79 9.07 -5.69 9.68
N LEU A 80 8.73 -6.92 9.28
CA LEU A 80 9.06 -8.14 10.01
C LEU A 80 10.12 -8.92 9.24
N ASP A 81 10.69 -9.95 9.87
CA ASP A 81 11.70 -10.80 9.21
C ASP A 81 11.14 -11.50 7.97
N ASP A 82 9.85 -11.82 7.96
CA ASP A 82 9.20 -12.63 6.92
C ASP A 82 8.11 -11.88 6.14
N GLY A 83 7.90 -10.61 6.41
CA GLY A 83 6.85 -9.84 5.73
C GLY A 83 6.72 -8.41 6.20
N LEU A 84 5.69 -7.76 5.67
CA LEU A 84 5.32 -6.39 6.02
C LEU A 84 3.98 -6.41 6.76
N ARG A 85 3.94 -5.88 7.98
CA ARG A 85 2.68 -5.69 8.69
C ARG A 85 2.08 -4.36 8.23
N VAL A 86 0.88 -4.44 7.69
CA VAL A 86 0.20 -3.29 7.08
C VAL A 86 -1.21 -3.13 7.62
N ILE A 87 -1.80 -1.98 7.36
CA ILE A 87 -3.24 -1.75 7.47
C ILE A 87 -3.74 -1.40 6.07
N ASP A 88 -4.80 -2.08 5.63
CA ASP A 88 -5.34 -1.92 4.28
C ASP A 88 -6.80 -2.34 4.20
N GLN A 89 -7.41 -2.11 3.05
CA GLN A 89 -8.71 -2.67 2.69
C GLN A 89 -8.72 -2.99 1.19
N TRP A 90 -9.65 -3.83 0.78
CA TRP A 90 -10.02 -4.02 -0.62
C TRP A 90 -11.49 -4.40 -0.71
N VAL A 91 -12.01 -4.50 -1.91
CA VAL A 91 -13.43 -4.79 -2.12
C VAL A 91 -13.80 -6.10 -1.39
N LEU A 92 -14.87 -6.06 -0.60
CA LEU A 92 -15.35 -7.15 0.27
C LEU A 92 -14.46 -7.46 1.47
N HIS A 93 -13.42 -6.64 1.73
CA HIS A 93 -12.54 -6.83 2.88
C HIS A 93 -12.40 -5.50 3.63
N PRO A 94 -13.05 -5.35 4.79
CA PRO A 94 -12.97 -4.12 5.58
C PRO A 94 -11.53 -3.80 6.02
N VAL A 95 -11.32 -2.58 6.47
CA VAL A 95 -10.03 -2.13 7.00
C VAL A 95 -9.56 -3.08 8.10
N ALA A 96 -8.38 -3.64 7.95
CA ALA A 96 -7.77 -4.56 8.90
C ALA A 96 -6.26 -4.51 8.83
N GLU A 97 -5.61 -4.93 9.92
CA GLU A 97 -4.19 -5.23 9.89
C GLU A 97 -3.98 -6.62 9.31
N ARG A 98 -2.93 -6.77 8.52
CA ARG A 98 -2.48 -8.08 8.04
C ARG A 98 -0.99 -8.09 7.79
N ILE A 99 -0.43 -9.28 7.58
CA ILE A 99 0.97 -9.44 7.21
C ILE A 99 1.03 -9.90 5.76
N ILE A 100 1.74 -9.11 4.93
CA ILE A 100 2.03 -9.47 3.55
C ILE A 100 3.41 -10.14 3.53
N ARG A 101 3.42 -11.46 3.35
CA ARG A 101 4.66 -12.25 3.39
C ARG A 101 5.58 -11.93 2.22
N PHE A 102 6.90 -12.06 2.43
CA PHE A 102 7.86 -11.99 1.33
C PHE A 102 7.84 -13.31 0.57
N LYS A 103 7.52 -13.26 -0.72
CA LYS A 103 7.32 -14.47 -1.54
C LYS A 103 8.24 -14.53 -2.76
N ALA A 104 9.14 -13.56 -2.92
CA ALA A 104 10.14 -13.53 -4.00
C ALA A 104 9.53 -13.72 -5.39
N GLY A 105 8.37 -13.13 -5.62
CA GLY A 105 7.69 -13.20 -6.91
C GLY A 105 6.69 -14.34 -7.05
N ALA A 106 6.53 -15.18 -6.03
CA ALA A 106 5.53 -16.25 -6.07
C ALA A 106 4.13 -15.70 -5.79
N GLY A 107 3.17 -16.01 -6.63
CA GLY A 107 1.79 -15.58 -6.48
C GLY A 107 1.53 -14.14 -6.90
N PRO A 108 0.32 -13.60 -6.60
CA PRO A 108 -0.05 -12.24 -7.00
C PRO A 108 0.81 -11.17 -6.33
N ALA A 109 1.09 -10.08 -7.04
CA ALA A 109 1.90 -8.98 -6.52
C ALA A 109 1.29 -8.37 -5.25
N CYS A 110 -0.04 -8.26 -5.18
CA CYS A 110 -0.74 -7.70 -4.02
C CYS A 110 -0.55 -8.51 -2.73
N ASP A 111 -0.05 -9.73 -2.84
CA ASP A 111 0.12 -10.66 -1.72
C ASP A 111 1.59 -11.03 -1.51
N ASP A 112 2.49 -10.29 -2.12
CA ASP A 112 3.95 -10.50 -2.01
C ASP A 112 4.63 -9.22 -1.53
N GLY A 113 5.10 -9.23 -0.28
CA GLY A 113 5.78 -8.08 0.32
C GLY A 113 7.04 -7.63 -0.44
N ASP A 114 7.66 -8.52 -1.20
CA ASP A 114 8.81 -8.17 -2.04
C ASP A 114 8.45 -7.26 -3.22
N ARG A 115 7.17 -7.14 -3.55
CA ARG A 115 6.69 -6.33 -4.67
C ARG A 115 6.29 -4.92 -4.25
N PHE A 116 6.36 -4.58 -2.97
CA PHE A 116 5.94 -3.28 -2.46
C PHE A 116 7.12 -2.31 -2.40
N CYS A 117 6.85 -1.09 -2.85
CA CYS A 117 7.78 0.04 -2.79
C CYS A 117 7.10 1.23 -2.13
N VAL A 118 7.92 2.15 -1.64
CA VAL A 118 7.43 3.44 -1.13
C VAL A 118 6.74 4.19 -2.27
N VAL A 119 5.61 4.82 -1.96
CA VAL A 119 4.86 5.62 -2.93
C VAL A 119 5.46 7.01 -3.01
N GLU A 120 5.84 7.41 -4.21
CA GLU A 120 6.17 8.80 -4.56
C GLU A 120 5.10 9.34 -5.51
N ALA A 121 5.21 10.59 -5.89
CA ALA A 121 4.25 11.20 -6.80
C ALA A 121 4.95 12.06 -7.83
N VAL A 122 4.29 12.21 -8.98
CA VAL A 122 4.74 13.17 -10.00
C VAL A 122 4.59 14.58 -9.45
N GLU A 123 5.65 15.34 -9.51
CA GLU A 123 5.59 16.78 -9.21
C GLU A 123 4.95 17.51 -10.39
N SER A 124 4.00 18.34 -10.07
CA SER A 124 3.35 19.16 -11.08
C SER A 124 4.03 20.53 -11.25
#